data_ad5eb8ad9152655ccc447cc02f772d62
#
_entry.id   ad5eb8ad9152655ccc447cc02f772d62
#
_cell.length_a   1.000
_cell.length_b   1.000
_cell.length_c   1.000
_cell.angle_alpha   90.00
_cell.angle_beta   90.00
_cell.angle_gamma   90.00
#
_symmetry.space_group_name_H-M   'P 1'
#
loop_
_entity.id
_entity.type
_entity.pdbx_description
1 polymer ?
#
loop_
_entity_poly.entity_id
_entity_poly.type
_entity_poly.pdbx_seq_one_letter_code
_entity_poly.pdbx_strand_id
1 'polypeptide(L)'
;KTNIARKVADEGITVIIANGKRDNILVDLLQHPEETICTRFIPSNEPVSSVKKWIAHSEGFAKGEIHINECATDILNSEKAASILPIGITHIEGEFEKDEIVRIMDFQGNQVGVGKANCDSKQAREAMGKHGKKPVVHYDYLYIE
;
A
#
# COMPACT_ATOMS: atom_id res chain seq x y z
N LYS A 1 -1.27 1.78 -16.91
CA LYS A 1 -2.47 0.89 -16.95
C LYS A 1 -2.17 -0.44 -16.25
N THR A 2 -1.05 -1.10 -16.55
CA THR A 2 -0.67 -2.40 -15.97
C THR A 2 -0.54 -2.37 -14.43
N ASN A 3 0.07 -1.32 -13.86
CA ASN A 3 0.22 -1.19 -12.41
C ASN A 3 -1.13 -1.08 -11.69
N ILE A 4 -2.07 -0.31 -12.26
CA ILE A 4 -3.43 -0.20 -11.71
C ILE A 4 -4.15 -1.54 -11.81
N ALA A 5 -4.06 -2.22 -12.97
CA ALA A 5 -4.68 -3.52 -13.17
C ALA A 5 -4.16 -4.58 -12.18
N ARG A 6 -2.86 -4.55 -11.88
CA ARG A 6 -2.25 -5.45 -10.88
C ARG A 6 -2.76 -5.14 -9.47
N LYS A 7 -2.75 -3.85 -9.05
CA LYS A 7 -3.30 -3.44 -7.74
C LYS A 7 -4.75 -3.92 -7.56
N VAL A 8 -5.59 -3.79 -8.58
CA VAL A 8 -6.99 -4.26 -8.54
C VAL A 8 -7.10 -5.79 -8.49
N ALA A 9 -6.21 -6.49 -9.20
CA ALA A 9 -6.17 -7.96 -9.14
C ALA A 9 -5.73 -8.47 -7.76
N ASP A 10 -4.78 -7.79 -7.10
CA ASP A 10 -4.36 -8.09 -5.73
C ASP A 10 -5.49 -7.88 -4.70
N GLU A 11 -6.51 -7.10 -5.06
CA GLU A 11 -7.74 -6.94 -4.28
C GLU A 11 -8.78 -8.06 -4.47
N GLY A 12 -8.46 -9.08 -5.27
CA GLY A 12 -9.36 -10.19 -5.55
C GLY A 12 -10.34 -9.95 -6.70
N ILE A 13 -10.08 -8.96 -7.56
CA ILE A 13 -10.92 -8.61 -8.72
C ILE A 13 -10.19 -8.98 -10.01
N THR A 14 -10.80 -9.81 -10.85
CA THR A 14 -10.25 -10.10 -12.18
C THR A 14 -10.25 -8.84 -13.04
N VAL A 15 -9.10 -8.49 -13.61
CA VAL A 15 -8.98 -7.38 -14.55
C VAL A 15 -8.60 -7.90 -15.91
N ILE A 16 -9.31 -7.42 -16.95
CA ILE A 16 -9.06 -7.80 -18.32
C ILE A 16 -8.75 -6.52 -19.15
N ILE A 17 -7.64 -6.55 -19.87
CA ILE A 17 -7.26 -5.51 -20.83
C ILE A 17 -7.35 -6.10 -22.22
N ALA A 18 -8.19 -5.51 -23.07
CA ALA A 18 -8.40 -5.94 -24.44
C ALA A 18 -8.45 -4.74 -25.42
N ASN A 19 -8.39 -5.02 -26.71
CA ASN A 19 -8.48 -4.00 -27.76
C ASN A 19 -9.94 -3.57 -27.97
N GLY A 20 -10.32 -2.40 -27.44
CA GLY A 20 -11.67 -1.84 -27.56
C GLY A 20 -12.11 -1.42 -28.97
N LYS A 21 -11.21 -1.48 -29.97
CA LYS A 21 -11.55 -1.24 -31.39
C LYS A 21 -12.08 -2.48 -32.11
N ARG A 22 -11.98 -3.65 -31.45
CA ARG A 22 -12.50 -4.91 -31.99
C ARG A 22 -14.01 -4.96 -31.81
N ASP A 23 -14.74 -5.27 -32.88
CA ASP A 23 -16.18 -5.46 -32.83
C ASP A 23 -16.56 -6.59 -31.85
N ASN A 24 -17.62 -6.41 -31.10
CA ASN A 24 -18.16 -7.36 -30.13
C ASN A 24 -17.19 -7.83 -29.05
N ILE A 25 -16.08 -7.12 -28.79
CA ILE A 25 -15.02 -7.54 -27.87
C ILE A 25 -15.55 -7.91 -26.47
N LEU A 26 -16.53 -7.18 -25.92
CA LEU A 26 -17.12 -7.48 -24.62
C LEU A 26 -17.89 -8.79 -24.61
N VAL A 27 -18.61 -9.07 -25.69
CA VAL A 27 -19.37 -10.32 -25.85
C VAL A 27 -18.40 -11.49 -25.98
N ASP A 28 -17.37 -11.34 -26.82
CA ASP A 28 -16.34 -12.36 -27.01
C ASP A 28 -15.60 -12.69 -25.70
N LEU A 29 -15.24 -11.67 -24.91
CA LEU A 29 -14.58 -11.86 -23.62
C LEU A 29 -15.44 -12.62 -22.60
N LEU A 30 -16.77 -12.47 -22.66
CA LEU A 30 -17.70 -13.14 -21.76
C LEU A 30 -18.09 -14.54 -22.24
N GLN A 31 -18.30 -14.73 -23.54
CA GLN A 31 -18.76 -15.99 -24.11
C GLN A 31 -17.62 -16.93 -24.53
N HIS A 32 -16.51 -16.34 -25.02
CA HIS A 32 -15.36 -17.09 -25.57
C HIS A 32 -14.03 -16.58 -24.96
N PRO A 33 -13.88 -16.59 -23.61
CA PRO A 33 -12.74 -15.97 -22.92
C PRO A 33 -11.39 -16.59 -23.29
N GLU A 34 -11.37 -17.89 -23.62
CA GLU A 34 -10.13 -18.60 -23.96
C GLU A 34 -9.68 -18.37 -25.41
N GLU A 35 -10.60 -18.00 -26.28
CA GLU A 35 -10.31 -17.72 -27.72
C GLU A 35 -10.06 -16.24 -27.99
N THR A 36 -10.37 -15.36 -27.02
CA THR A 36 -10.28 -13.92 -27.19
C THR A 36 -8.93 -13.40 -26.73
N ILE A 37 -8.20 -12.72 -27.64
CA ILE A 37 -6.90 -12.13 -27.34
C ILE A 37 -7.08 -10.99 -26.34
N CYS A 38 -6.58 -11.20 -25.11
CA CYS A 38 -6.61 -10.23 -24.03
C CYS A 38 -5.46 -10.48 -23.04
N THR A 39 -5.21 -9.50 -22.17
CA THR A 39 -4.36 -9.68 -20.99
C THR A 39 -5.26 -9.80 -19.78
N ARG A 40 -5.22 -10.93 -19.08
CA ARG A 40 -5.99 -11.19 -17.87
C ARG A 40 -5.07 -11.13 -16.65
N PHE A 41 -5.43 -10.34 -15.66
CA PHE A 41 -4.81 -10.32 -14.34
C PHE A 41 -5.66 -11.21 -13.44
N ILE A 42 -5.03 -12.27 -12.93
CA ILE A 42 -5.70 -13.24 -12.06
C ILE A 42 -5.82 -12.65 -10.66
N PRO A 43 -7.02 -12.70 -10.04
CA PRO A 43 -7.21 -12.15 -8.70
C PRO A 43 -6.42 -12.93 -7.66
N SER A 44 -5.92 -12.22 -6.64
CA SER A 44 -5.32 -12.85 -5.47
C SER A 44 -6.35 -13.64 -4.69
N ASN A 45 -5.97 -14.81 -4.20
CA ASN A 45 -6.83 -15.65 -3.35
C ASN A 45 -6.82 -15.19 -1.88
N GLU A 46 -5.93 -14.26 -1.51
CA GLU A 46 -5.85 -13.71 -0.17
C GLU A 46 -6.60 -12.37 -0.11
N PRO A 47 -7.74 -12.29 0.59
CA PRO A 47 -8.50 -11.05 0.69
C PRO A 47 -7.76 -10.04 1.57
N VAL A 48 -7.21 -9.00 0.96
CA VAL A 48 -6.74 -7.83 1.69
C VAL A 48 -7.93 -7.16 2.39
N SER A 49 -7.78 -6.76 3.65
CA SER A 49 -8.87 -6.10 4.39
C SER A 49 -9.35 -4.84 3.67
N SER A 50 -10.64 -4.52 3.78
CA SER A 50 -11.23 -3.33 3.14
C SER A 50 -10.53 -2.03 3.56
N VAL A 51 -10.02 -1.96 4.79
CA VAL A 51 -9.27 -0.83 5.32
C VAL A 51 -7.93 -0.69 4.61
N LYS A 52 -7.19 -1.79 4.43
CA LYS A 52 -5.91 -1.78 3.71
C LYS A 52 -6.09 -1.43 2.24
N LYS A 53 -7.16 -1.91 1.60
CA LYS A 53 -7.53 -1.53 0.23
C LYS A 53 -7.74 -0.01 0.11
N TRP A 54 -8.51 0.57 1.02
CA TRP A 54 -8.73 2.01 1.05
C TRP A 54 -7.42 2.79 1.24
N ILE A 55 -6.54 2.36 2.15
CA ILE A 55 -5.24 2.96 2.40
C ILE A 55 -4.35 2.90 1.14
N ALA A 56 -4.29 1.76 0.47
CA ALA A 56 -3.52 1.58 -0.77
C ALA A 56 -3.90 2.58 -1.87
N HIS A 57 -5.20 2.93 -1.97
CA HIS A 57 -5.69 3.92 -2.93
C HIS A 57 -5.61 5.37 -2.44
N SER A 58 -5.23 5.58 -1.19
CA SER A 58 -5.19 6.91 -0.56
C SER A 58 -3.82 7.59 -0.65
N GLU A 59 -2.84 7.02 -1.36
CA GLU A 59 -1.48 7.55 -1.52
C GLU A 59 -1.46 9.03 -1.97
N GLY A 60 -2.35 9.40 -2.90
CA GLY A 60 -2.47 10.78 -3.39
C GLY A 60 -2.92 11.79 -2.32
N PHE A 61 -3.40 11.34 -1.17
CA PHE A 61 -3.82 12.18 -0.05
C PHE A 61 -2.80 12.21 1.09
N ALA A 62 -1.61 11.61 0.91
CA ALA A 62 -0.57 11.58 1.93
C ALA A 62 -0.12 13.00 2.30
N LYS A 63 -0.09 13.29 3.62
CA LYS A 63 0.28 14.59 4.20
C LYS A 63 1.74 14.65 4.64
N GLY A 64 2.39 13.49 4.76
CA GLY A 64 3.79 13.40 5.17
C GLY A 64 4.41 12.09 4.82
N GLU A 65 5.70 11.98 5.13
CA GLU A 65 6.52 10.81 4.88
C GLU A 65 7.22 10.38 6.17
N ILE A 66 7.25 9.08 6.41
CA ILE A 66 7.96 8.45 7.53
C ILE A 66 9.08 7.60 6.96
N HIS A 67 10.32 8.02 7.18
CA HIS A 67 11.50 7.29 6.77
C HIS A 67 11.93 6.30 7.86
N ILE A 68 12.18 5.07 7.46
CA ILE A 68 12.55 3.98 8.37
C ILE A 68 13.96 3.47 8.10
N ASN A 69 14.58 2.87 9.13
CA ASN A 69 15.90 2.29 9.02
C ASN A 69 15.85 0.92 8.31
N GLU A 70 17.04 0.40 7.98
CA GLU A 70 17.20 -0.89 7.29
C GLU A 70 16.52 -2.05 8.06
N CYS A 71 16.74 -2.13 9.36
CA CYS A 71 16.14 -3.18 10.20
C CYS A 71 14.60 -3.16 10.16
N ALA A 72 13.98 -1.97 10.21
CA ALA A 72 12.54 -1.83 10.09
C ALA A 72 12.06 -2.19 8.67
N THR A 73 12.82 -1.84 7.64
CA THR A 73 12.55 -2.22 6.25
C THR A 73 12.54 -3.75 6.09
N ASP A 74 13.55 -4.44 6.62
CA ASP A 74 13.64 -5.90 6.57
C ASP A 74 12.47 -6.60 7.28
N ILE A 75 12.06 -6.05 8.42
CA ILE A 75 10.91 -6.57 9.17
C ILE A 75 9.61 -6.39 8.37
N LEU A 76 9.42 -5.25 7.71
CA LEU A 76 8.22 -5.00 6.87
C LEU A 76 8.17 -5.89 5.63
N ASN A 77 9.32 -6.21 5.04
CA ASN A 77 9.43 -7.11 3.89
C ASN A 77 9.29 -8.59 4.29
N SER A 78 9.31 -8.90 5.58
CA SER A 78 9.03 -10.25 6.05
C SER A 78 7.54 -10.56 5.96
N GLU A 79 7.16 -11.84 5.86
CA GLU A 79 5.75 -12.27 5.81
C GLU A 79 4.97 -12.00 7.11
N LYS A 80 5.60 -11.40 8.12
CA LYS A 80 4.98 -11.12 9.41
C LYS A 80 4.34 -9.74 9.42
N ALA A 81 3.12 -9.67 9.95
CA ALA A 81 2.46 -8.40 10.20
C ALA A 81 3.29 -7.55 11.17
N ALA A 82 3.77 -6.40 10.70
CA ALA A 82 4.60 -5.50 11.48
C ALA A 82 4.06 -4.07 11.46
N SER A 83 4.20 -3.37 12.59
CA SER A 83 3.83 -1.97 12.75
C SER A 83 5.08 -1.08 12.66
N ILE A 84 4.91 0.16 12.25
CA ILE A 84 5.97 1.17 12.28
C ILE A 84 6.14 1.67 13.71
N LEU A 85 7.20 1.21 14.37
CA LEU A 85 7.55 1.63 15.73
C LEU A 85 8.48 2.84 15.69
N PRO A 86 8.38 3.77 16.66
CA PRO A 86 9.24 4.95 16.75
C PRO A 86 10.73 4.66 16.69
N ILE A 87 11.18 3.53 17.26
CA ILE A 87 12.58 3.12 17.26
C ILE A 87 13.14 2.87 15.85
N GLY A 88 12.28 2.45 14.91
CA GLY A 88 12.67 2.22 13.51
C GLY A 88 12.61 3.46 12.62
N ILE A 89 12.13 4.60 13.15
CA ILE A 89 11.97 5.84 12.39
C ILE A 89 13.25 6.67 12.47
N THR A 90 13.76 7.07 11.32
CA THR A 90 14.97 7.89 11.17
C THR A 90 14.66 9.36 10.88
N HIS A 91 13.58 9.62 10.15
CA HIS A 91 13.18 10.97 9.74
C HIS A 91 11.68 11.04 9.48
N ILE A 92 11.08 12.21 9.70
CA ILE A 92 9.67 12.49 9.41
C ILE A 92 9.59 13.81 8.64
N GLU A 93 9.00 13.75 7.44
CA GLU A 93 8.79 14.92 6.58
C GLU A 93 7.29 15.25 6.49
N GLY A 94 6.99 16.56 6.37
CA GLY A 94 5.62 17.05 6.30
C GLY A 94 4.93 17.17 7.66
N GLU A 95 3.72 17.71 7.64
CA GLU A 95 2.86 17.86 8.80
C GLU A 95 1.58 17.06 8.60
N PHE A 96 1.29 16.15 9.53
CA PHE A 96 0.10 15.32 9.51
C PHE A 96 -0.51 15.22 10.91
N GLU A 97 -1.80 15.01 10.94
CA GLU A 97 -2.57 14.75 12.15
C GLU A 97 -2.84 13.24 12.32
N LYS A 98 -3.34 12.87 13.49
CA LYS A 98 -3.81 11.51 13.72
C LYS A 98 -4.89 11.15 12.68
N ASP A 99 -4.84 9.91 12.21
CA ASP A 99 -5.73 9.32 11.19
C ASP A 99 -5.50 9.82 9.74
N GLU A 100 -4.53 10.71 9.52
CA GLU A 100 -4.12 11.09 8.17
C GLU A 100 -3.19 10.06 7.51
N ILE A 101 -3.15 10.10 6.18
CA ILE A 101 -2.35 9.18 5.36
C ILE A 101 -0.91 9.69 5.26
N VAL A 102 0.03 8.77 5.42
CA VAL A 102 1.48 9.01 5.32
C VAL A 102 2.12 7.96 4.43
N ARG A 103 3.15 8.35 3.69
CA ARG A 103 4.01 7.43 2.93
C ARG A 103 5.07 6.85 3.84
N ILE A 104 5.41 5.59 3.61
CA ILE A 104 6.51 4.93 4.30
C ILE A 104 7.66 4.79 3.31
N MET A 105 8.81 5.37 3.68
CA MET A 105 10.02 5.40 2.88
C MET A 105 11.09 4.53 3.52
N ASP A 106 11.77 3.72 2.73
CA ASP A 106 12.90 2.93 3.20
C ASP A 106 14.15 3.79 3.47
N PHE A 107 15.23 3.15 3.94
CA PHE A 107 16.51 3.81 4.20
C PHE A 107 17.22 4.31 2.92
N GLN A 108 16.79 3.88 1.74
CA GLN A 108 17.28 4.32 0.44
C GLN A 108 16.45 5.46 -0.16
N GLY A 109 15.32 5.81 0.46
CA GLY A 109 14.40 6.83 -0.01
C GLY A 109 13.39 6.32 -1.04
N ASN A 110 13.18 5.00 -1.14
CA ASN A 110 12.12 4.44 -1.96
C ASN A 110 10.84 4.31 -1.13
N GLN A 111 9.70 4.54 -1.74
CA GLN A 111 8.43 4.25 -1.11
C GLN A 111 8.22 2.74 -1.03
N VAL A 112 7.96 2.24 0.16
CA VAL A 112 7.70 0.82 0.44
C VAL A 112 6.27 0.56 0.90
N GLY A 113 5.51 1.62 1.15
CA GLY A 113 4.13 1.47 1.55
C GLY A 113 3.43 2.78 1.89
N VAL A 114 2.18 2.64 2.31
CA VAL A 114 1.30 3.72 2.73
C VAL A 114 0.57 3.31 4.00
N GLY A 115 0.40 4.23 4.93
CA GLY A 115 -0.28 3.92 6.19
C GLY A 115 -1.11 5.08 6.73
N LYS A 116 -1.97 4.75 7.70
CA LYS A 116 -2.73 5.73 8.47
C LYS A 116 -2.01 6.01 9.78
N ALA A 117 -1.68 7.28 10.05
CA ALA A 117 -0.97 7.70 11.24
C ALA A 117 -1.82 7.51 12.50
N ASN A 118 -1.21 6.97 13.56
CA ASN A 118 -1.85 6.77 14.86
C ASN A 118 -1.65 7.96 15.83
N CYS A 119 -0.82 8.91 15.45
CA CYS A 119 -0.55 10.17 16.17
C CYS A 119 -0.20 11.28 15.18
N ASP A 120 -0.13 12.51 15.65
CA ASP A 120 0.32 13.64 14.83
C ASP A 120 1.84 13.64 14.62
N SER A 121 2.29 14.43 13.64
CA SER A 121 3.71 14.55 13.24
C SER A 121 4.61 15.01 14.38
N LYS A 122 4.12 15.86 15.27
CA LYS A 122 4.87 16.37 16.42
C LYS A 122 5.12 15.26 17.43
N GLN A 123 4.10 14.52 17.82
CA GLN A 123 4.20 13.37 18.72
C GLN A 123 5.09 12.28 18.12
N ALA A 124 4.98 12.04 16.82
CA ALA A 124 5.83 11.08 16.12
C ALA A 124 7.30 11.49 16.16
N ARG A 125 7.63 12.77 15.92
CA ARG A 125 9.01 13.29 16.03
C ARG A 125 9.55 13.22 17.47
N GLU A 126 8.74 13.52 18.47
CA GLU A 126 9.13 13.41 19.89
C GLU A 126 9.39 11.97 20.32
N ALA A 127 8.69 11.00 19.72
CA ALA A 127 8.85 9.58 20.01
C ALA A 127 9.97 8.91 19.23
N MET A 128 10.41 9.51 18.12
CA MET A 128 11.40 8.95 17.18
C MET A 128 12.66 8.45 17.91
N GLY A 129 13.09 7.25 17.56
CA GLY A 129 14.26 6.59 18.18
C GLY A 129 14.03 6.03 19.58
N LYS A 130 12.84 6.17 20.17
CA LYS A 130 12.57 5.70 21.54
C LYS A 130 11.94 4.31 21.57
N HIS A 131 12.38 3.50 22.50
CA HIS A 131 11.79 2.19 22.80
C HIS A 131 10.48 2.29 23.61
N GLY A 132 9.66 1.24 23.54
CA GLY A 132 8.47 1.08 24.39
C GLY A 132 7.34 2.06 24.10
N LYS A 133 7.38 2.76 22.98
CA LYS A 133 6.32 3.66 22.54
C LYS A 133 5.31 2.96 21.65
N LYS A 134 4.07 3.49 21.60
CA LYS A 134 3.03 2.98 20.71
C LYS A 134 3.43 3.14 19.23
N PRO A 135 2.97 2.25 18.34
CA PRO A 135 3.22 2.38 16.92
C PRO A 135 2.76 3.73 16.36
N VAL A 136 3.57 4.33 15.48
CA VAL A 136 3.18 5.52 14.72
C VAL A 136 2.22 5.12 13.60
N VAL A 137 2.42 3.94 13.00
CA VAL A 137 1.47 3.32 12.09
C VAL A 137 1.27 1.87 12.51
N HIS A 138 0.02 1.48 12.78
CA HIS A 138 -0.33 0.13 13.19
C HIS A 138 -0.46 -0.79 11.97
N TYR A 139 -0.09 -2.07 12.11
CA TYR A 139 -0.10 -3.05 11.00
C TYR A 139 -1.48 -3.22 10.33
N ASP A 140 -2.58 -3.03 11.07
CA ASP A 140 -3.94 -3.08 10.52
C ASP A 140 -4.23 -1.93 9.53
N TYR A 141 -3.49 -0.83 9.66
CA TYR A 141 -3.62 0.39 8.87
C TYR A 141 -2.38 0.68 8.03
N LEU A 142 -1.62 -0.36 7.72
CA LEU A 142 -0.39 -0.31 6.92
C LEU A 142 -0.55 -1.21 5.70
N TYR A 143 -0.35 -0.65 4.53
CA TYR A 143 -0.25 -1.35 3.26
C TYR A 143 1.19 -1.29 2.77
N ILE A 144 1.80 -2.43 2.47
CA ILE A 144 3.15 -2.56 1.89
C ILE A 144 2.99 -2.92 0.42
N GLU A 145 3.77 -2.24 -0.43
CA GLU A 145 3.77 -2.40 -1.89
C GLU A 145 4.59 -3.59 -2.36
#